data_cc3713822b1aee281dafde957db174b4
#
_entry.id   cc3713822b1aee281dafde957db174b4
#
_cell.length_a   1.000
_cell.length_b   1.000
_cell.length_c   1.000
_cell.angle_alpha   90.00
_cell.angle_beta   90.00
_cell.angle_gamma   90.00
#
_symmetry.space_group_name_H-M   'P 1'
#
loop_
_entity.id
_entity.type
_entity.pdbx_description
1 polymer ?
#
loop_
_entity_poly.entity_id
_entity_poly.type
_entity_poly.pdbx_seq_one_letter_code
_entity_poly.pdbx_strand_id
1 'polypeptide(L)'
;KTIFILIITIFCSCQKNELKTIILSKSSENYVKWMENDNTIILDAYTIKNTDSILVLADGVILTGGEDINPLQYNDTINLAVCGDINYQRDILERKLFDFAFENKIPLIGVCRGMQMMNVASGGTLYGDIPSEIGTTVIHRNNGEVNHKIVLVDTSSLIFPNGTDTIMVNSWHHQGLKIMPN
;
A
#
# COMPACT_ATOMS: atom_id res chain seq x y z
N LYS A 1 39.58 57.19 -2.92
CA LYS A 1 39.25 55.92 -3.61
C LYS A 1 38.87 54.89 -2.52
N THR A 2 37.57 54.67 -2.33
CA THR A 2 37.01 53.74 -1.34
C THR A 2 36.85 52.38 -2.03
N ILE A 3 37.57 51.37 -1.56
CA ILE A 3 37.46 50.02 -2.07
C ILE A 3 36.33 49.31 -1.33
N PHE A 4 35.25 48.99 -2.04
CA PHE A 4 34.17 48.12 -1.53
C PHE A 4 34.61 46.67 -1.71
N ILE A 5 34.85 45.97 -0.59
CA ILE A 5 35.08 44.51 -0.61
C ILE A 5 33.70 43.84 -0.53
N LEU A 6 33.26 43.23 -1.63
CA LEU A 6 32.06 42.41 -1.68
C LEU A 6 32.38 41.02 -1.10
N ILE A 7 31.94 40.75 0.11
CA ILE A 7 32.04 39.42 0.72
C ILE A 7 30.86 38.60 0.19
N ILE A 8 31.13 37.71 -0.76
CA ILE A 8 30.16 36.71 -1.22
C ILE A 8 30.22 35.54 -0.23
N THR A 9 29.26 35.46 0.69
CA THR A 9 29.05 34.25 1.50
C THR A 9 28.35 33.22 0.67
N ILE A 10 29.07 32.20 0.21
CA ILE A 10 28.50 31.03 -0.43
C ILE A 10 27.88 30.18 0.69
N PHE A 11 26.57 30.28 0.84
CA PHE A 11 25.81 29.30 1.64
C PHE A 11 25.80 27.98 0.86
N CYS A 12 26.76 27.11 1.13
CA CYS A 12 26.66 25.71 0.73
C CYS A 12 25.57 25.07 1.58
N SER A 13 24.34 25.06 1.06
CA SER A 13 23.24 24.28 1.64
C SER A 13 23.55 22.81 1.43
N CYS A 14 24.25 22.22 2.38
CA CYS A 14 24.36 20.78 2.49
C CYS A 14 22.94 20.29 2.87
N GLN A 15 22.13 19.92 1.90
CA GLN A 15 20.89 19.15 2.15
C GLN A 15 21.34 17.83 2.76
N LYS A 16 21.25 17.76 4.07
CA LYS A 16 21.38 16.51 4.80
C LYS A 16 20.20 15.66 4.34
N ASN A 17 20.44 14.63 3.53
CA ASN A 17 19.42 13.65 3.22
C ASN A 17 19.01 12.99 4.54
N GLU A 18 17.83 13.33 5.05
CA GLU A 18 17.29 12.71 6.26
C GLU A 18 16.91 11.28 5.93
N LEU A 19 17.30 10.36 6.81
CA LEU A 19 16.87 8.97 6.75
C LEU A 19 15.35 8.91 6.91
N LYS A 20 14.68 8.18 6.03
CA LYS A 20 13.24 7.95 6.06
C LYS A 20 12.93 6.54 6.52
N THR A 21 12.09 6.42 7.52
CA THR A 21 11.65 5.13 8.05
C THR A 21 10.35 4.71 7.39
N ILE A 22 10.39 3.61 6.63
CA ILE A 22 9.25 3.00 5.98
C ILE A 22 8.88 1.73 6.73
N ILE A 23 7.63 1.64 7.15
CA ILE A 23 7.08 0.46 7.81
C ILE A 23 6.34 -0.39 6.79
N LEU A 24 6.76 -1.63 6.59
CA LEU A 24 6.03 -2.64 5.84
C LEU A 24 5.13 -3.43 6.80
N SER A 25 3.88 -3.68 6.41
CA SER A 25 2.98 -4.50 7.22
C SER A 25 3.48 -5.95 7.36
N LYS A 26 4.04 -6.49 6.28
CA LYS A 26 4.75 -7.77 6.24
C LYS A 26 5.76 -7.70 5.11
N SER A 27 7.05 -7.84 5.41
CA SER A 27 8.10 -7.70 4.41
C SER A 27 8.19 -8.92 3.51
N SER A 28 8.69 -8.68 2.31
CA SER A 28 9.25 -9.68 1.41
C SER A 28 10.42 -9.06 0.65
N GLU A 29 11.25 -9.89 0.06
CA GLU A 29 12.44 -9.45 -0.69
C GLU A 29 12.10 -8.42 -1.78
N ASN A 30 10.95 -8.59 -2.46
CA ASN A 30 10.52 -7.67 -3.50
C ASN A 30 10.16 -6.29 -2.96
N TYR A 31 9.47 -6.21 -1.81
CA TYR A 31 9.13 -4.93 -1.18
C TYR A 31 10.38 -4.22 -0.63
N VAL A 32 11.30 -4.99 -0.04
CA VAL A 32 12.57 -4.45 0.43
C VAL A 32 13.36 -3.86 -0.73
N LYS A 33 13.57 -4.61 -1.81
CA LYS A 33 14.26 -4.13 -3.02
C LYS A 33 13.60 -2.92 -3.66
N TRP A 34 12.26 -2.86 -3.64
CA TRP A 34 11.54 -1.72 -4.20
C TRP A 34 11.76 -0.43 -3.42
N MET A 35 11.89 -0.52 -2.09
CA MET A 35 12.01 0.65 -1.21
C MET A 35 13.44 0.96 -0.78
N GLU A 36 14.38 0.02 -1.00
CA GLU A 36 15.77 0.15 -0.56
C GLU A 36 16.49 1.26 -1.32
N ASN A 37 17.07 2.18 -0.59
CA ASN A 37 18.00 3.19 -1.06
C ASN A 37 18.84 3.71 0.12
N ASP A 38 19.87 4.53 -0.16
CA ASP A 38 20.83 5.01 0.83
C ASP A 38 20.21 5.83 1.98
N ASN A 39 18.97 6.28 1.81
CA ASN A 39 18.29 7.16 2.79
C ASN A 39 17.03 6.51 3.38
N THR A 40 16.85 5.19 3.24
CA THR A 40 15.66 4.50 3.73
C THR A 40 16.00 3.44 4.77
N ILE A 41 15.31 3.48 5.90
CA ILE A 41 15.26 2.41 6.90
C ILE A 41 13.94 1.67 6.69
N ILE A 42 14.01 0.34 6.52
CA ILE A 42 12.82 -0.50 6.32
C ILE A 42 12.61 -1.34 7.57
N LEU A 43 11.39 -1.26 8.14
CA LEU A 43 10.99 -2.03 9.31
C LEU A 43 9.82 -2.96 8.96
N ASP A 44 9.93 -4.22 9.35
CA ASP A 44 8.88 -5.23 9.18
C ASP A 44 8.01 -5.30 10.45
N ALA A 45 6.81 -4.73 10.37
CA ALA A 45 5.90 -4.70 11.50
C ALA A 45 5.40 -6.10 11.92
N TYR A 46 5.37 -7.06 10.99
CA TYR A 46 4.89 -8.42 11.30
C TYR A 46 5.80 -9.20 12.23
N THR A 47 7.10 -8.92 12.18
CA THR A 47 8.10 -9.61 13.01
C THR A 47 8.39 -8.89 14.32
N ILE A 48 8.01 -7.63 14.46
CA ILE A 48 8.30 -6.81 15.63
C ILE A 48 7.20 -7.00 16.67
N LYS A 49 7.59 -7.44 17.89
CA LYS A 49 6.65 -7.70 18.98
C LYS A 49 5.88 -6.47 19.48
N ASN A 50 6.55 -5.32 19.51
CA ASN A 50 5.94 -4.07 19.93
C ASN A 50 5.82 -3.11 18.75
N THR A 51 4.69 -3.19 18.04
CA THR A 51 4.42 -2.33 16.89
C THR A 51 4.39 -0.85 17.27
N ASP A 52 3.92 -0.49 18.47
CA ASP A 52 3.84 0.92 18.88
C ASP A 52 5.21 1.58 18.92
N SER A 53 6.25 0.82 19.25
CA SER A 53 7.62 1.37 19.30
C SER A 53 8.18 1.78 17.94
N ILE A 54 7.68 1.22 16.85
CA ILE A 54 8.13 1.57 15.49
C ILE A 54 7.21 2.58 14.81
N LEU A 55 5.93 2.63 15.20
CA LEU A 55 4.96 3.56 14.60
C LEU A 55 5.39 5.01 14.75
N VAL A 56 5.93 5.39 15.91
CA VAL A 56 6.41 6.75 16.18
C VAL A 56 7.62 7.17 15.32
N LEU A 57 8.25 6.21 14.66
CA LEU A 57 9.40 6.43 13.78
C LEU A 57 8.97 6.54 12.29
N ALA A 58 7.71 6.27 11.97
CA ALA A 58 7.25 6.13 10.59
C ALA A 58 7.22 7.44 9.83
N ASP A 59 7.95 7.52 8.74
CA ASP A 59 7.80 8.54 7.69
C ASP A 59 6.84 8.06 6.59
N GLY A 60 6.57 6.75 6.49
CA GLY A 60 5.63 6.15 5.56
C GLY A 60 5.27 4.72 5.97
N VAL A 61 4.10 4.27 5.52
CA VAL A 61 3.59 2.91 5.77
C VAL A 61 3.19 2.27 4.45
N ILE A 62 3.53 1.00 4.28
CA ILE A 62 3.09 0.19 3.14
C ILE A 62 2.37 -1.05 3.66
N LEU A 63 1.08 -1.15 3.35
CA LEU A 63 0.32 -2.37 3.52
C LEU A 63 0.56 -3.25 2.30
N THR A 64 1.19 -4.40 2.51
CA THR A 64 1.69 -5.27 1.45
C THR A 64 0.66 -6.28 0.96
N GLY A 65 0.90 -6.91 -0.19
CA GLY A 65 0.09 -8.00 -0.72
C GLY A 65 0.15 -9.27 0.14
N GLY A 66 -0.76 -10.21 -0.09
CA GLY A 66 -0.77 -11.49 0.64
C GLY A 66 -2.13 -12.17 0.72
N GLU A 67 -2.36 -12.84 1.83
CA GLU A 67 -3.52 -13.67 2.17
C GLU A 67 -4.84 -12.87 2.08
N ASP A 68 -5.98 -13.54 2.02
CA ASP A 68 -7.28 -12.89 1.97
C ASP A 68 -7.62 -12.15 3.27
N ILE A 69 -8.41 -11.09 3.14
CA ILE A 69 -8.97 -10.40 4.30
C ILE A 69 -10.20 -11.18 4.80
N ASN A 70 -10.27 -11.36 6.12
CA ASN A 70 -11.41 -12.02 6.74
C ASN A 70 -12.71 -11.29 6.38
N PRO A 71 -13.67 -11.96 5.72
CA PRO A 71 -14.95 -11.38 5.32
C PRO A 71 -15.75 -10.77 6.48
N LEU A 72 -15.55 -11.25 7.70
CA LEU A 72 -16.21 -10.67 8.88
C LEU A 72 -15.77 -9.22 9.16
N GLN A 73 -14.61 -8.79 8.63
CA GLN A 73 -14.14 -7.40 8.77
C GLN A 73 -15.04 -6.39 8.03
N TYR A 74 -15.78 -6.85 7.02
CA TYR A 74 -16.72 -6.04 6.24
C TYR A 74 -18.14 -6.61 6.23
N ASN A 75 -18.49 -7.33 7.30
CA ASN A 75 -19.83 -7.89 7.59
C ASN A 75 -20.35 -8.87 6.52
N ASP A 76 -19.45 -9.57 5.83
CA ASP A 76 -19.80 -10.58 4.86
C ASP A 76 -19.59 -11.99 5.45
N THR A 77 -20.71 -12.67 5.73
CA THR A 77 -20.69 -14.06 6.23
C THR A 77 -20.80 -15.09 5.10
N ILE A 78 -21.24 -14.67 3.93
CA ILE A 78 -21.52 -15.56 2.79
C ILE A 78 -20.20 -16.03 2.17
N ASN A 79 -19.26 -15.11 2.01
CA ASN A 79 -17.99 -15.36 1.35
C ASN A 79 -16.93 -16.05 2.23
N LEU A 80 -17.24 -16.36 3.50
CA LEU A 80 -16.35 -17.16 4.36
C LEU A 80 -16.00 -18.53 3.75
N ALA A 81 -16.93 -19.14 3.00
CA ALA A 81 -16.73 -20.48 2.41
C ALA A 81 -15.80 -20.45 1.17
N VAL A 82 -15.66 -19.31 0.52
CA VAL A 82 -14.86 -19.15 -0.71
C VAL A 82 -13.57 -18.36 -0.48
N CYS A 83 -13.42 -17.82 0.74
CA CYS A 83 -12.21 -17.15 1.17
C CYS A 83 -11.03 -18.13 1.25
N GLY A 84 -9.86 -17.71 0.79
CA GLY A 84 -8.63 -18.44 0.95
C GLY A 84 -8.08 -18.39 2.38
N ASP A 85 -6.77 -18.51 2.52
CA ASP A 85 -6.12 -18.43 3.82
C ASP A 85 -6.32 -17.04 4.46
N ILE A 86 -6.79 -17.04 5.71
CA ILE A 86 -6.99 -15.84 6.51
C ILE A 86 -5.91 -15.74 7.59
N ASN A 87 -5.26 -14.58 7.67
CA ASN A 87 -4.29 -14.28 8.71
C ASN A 87 -4.86 -13.22 9.67
N TYR A 88 -5.53 -13.66 10.73
CA TYR A 88 -6.17 -12.78 11.72
C TYR A 88 -5.19 -11.82 12.40
N GLN A 89 -3.97 -12.27 12.69
CA GLN A 89 -2.96 -11.39 13.30
C GLN A 89 -2.57 -10.26 12.36
N ARG A 90 -2.48 -10.58 11.08
CA ARG A 90 -2.17 -9.59 10.04
C ARG A 90 -3.32 -8.63 9.81
N ASP A 91 -4.58 -9.09 9.86
CA ASP A 91 -5.75 -8.22 9.80
C ASP A 91 -5.73 -7.16 10.90
N ILE A 92 -5.49 -7.60 12.15
CA ILE A 92 -5.40 -6.70 13.32
C ILE A 92 -4.22 -5.73 13.17
N LEU A 93 -3.06 -6.22 12.77
CA LEU A 93 -1.87 -5.41 12.56
C LEU A 93 -2.08 -4.35 11.50
N GLU A 94 -2.56 -4.74 10.31
CA GLU A 94 -2.72 -3.80 9.20
C GLU A 94 -3.82 -2.77 9.47
N ARG A 95 -4.88 -3.15 10.20
CA ARG A 95 -5.87 -2.20 10.68
C ARG A 95 -5.23 -1.16 11.60
N LYS A 96 -4.39 -1.58 12.54
CA LYS A 96 -3.66 -0.68 13.43
C LYS A 96 -2.71 0.26 12.66
N LEU A 97 -1.97 -0.28 11.67
CA LEU A 97 -1.08 0.51 10.81
C LEU A 97 -1.85 1.56 10.01
N PHE A 98 -3.01 1.16 9.46
CA PHE A 98 -3.90 2.07 8.74
C PHE A 98 -4.41 3.19 9.64
N ASP A 99 -5.02 2.85 10.77
CA ASP A 99 -5.61 3.82 11.70
C ASP A 99 -4.54 4.82 12.15
N PHE A 100 -3.33 4.34 12.52
CA PHE A 100 -2.23 5.22 12.91
C PHE A 100 -1.78 6.15 11.79
N ALA A 101 -1.57 5.63 10.59
CA ALA A 101 -1.13 6.42 9.44
C ALA A 101 -2.18 7.48 9.06
N PHE A 102 -3.45 7.11 9.08
CA PHE A 102 -4.57 7.99 8.75
C PHE A 102 -4.70 9.13 9.77
N GLU A 103 -4.72 8.81 11.07
CA GLU A 103 -4.85 9.79 12.15
C GLU A 103 -3.68 10.77 12.21
N ASN A 104 -2.47 10.29 11.95
CA ASN A 104 -1.24 11.09 11.99
C ASN A 104 -0.84 11.69 10.63
N LYS A 105 -1.64 11.48 9.58
CA LYS A 105 -1.38 11.98 8.21
C LYS A 105 -0.03 11.51 7.65
N ILE A 106 0.36 10.29 7.98
CA ILE A 106 1.56 9.66 7.45
C ILE A 106 1.24 9.09 6.05
N PRO A 107 2.10 9.29 5.05
CA PRO A 107 1.94 8.68 3.73
C PRO A 107 1.70 7.18 3.83
N LEU A 108 0.64 6.70 3.16
CA LEU A 108 0.20 5.31 3.21
C LEU A 108 -0.03 4.77 1.80
N ILE A 109 0.54 3.61 1.51
CA ILE A 109 0.33 2.88 0.25
C ILE A 109 -0.21 1.49 0.57
N GLY A 110 -1.23 1.06 -0.18
CA GLY A 110 -1.75 -0.31 -0.15
C GLY A 110 -1.49 -1.02 -1.47
N VAL A 111 -0.89 -2.21 -1.42
CA VAL A 111 -0.64 -3.05 -2.60
C VAL A 111 -1.46 -4.32 -2.50
N CYS A 112 -2.29 -4.62 -3.52
CA CYS A 112 -3.15 -5.79 -3.58
C CYS A 112 -4.00 -5.92 -2.30
N ARG A 113 -3.72 -6.91 -1.44
CA ARG A 113 -4.36 -7.06 -0.12
C ARG A 113 -4.32 -5.77 0.71
N GLY A 114 -3.20 -5.05 0.69
CA GLY A 114 -3.09 -3.78 1.44
C GLY A 114 -4.09 -2.72 0.97
N MET A 115 -4.34 -2.61 -0.33
CA MET A 115 -5.38 -1.73 -0.88
C MET A 115 -6.78 -2.18 -0.43
N GLN A 116 -7.04 -3.48 -0.41
CA GLN A 116 -8.29 -4.05 0.09
C GLN A 116 -8.48 -3.74 1.58
N MET A 117 -7.42 -3.87 2.40
CA MET A 117 -7.45 -3.52 3.81
C MET A 117 -7.74 -2.02 4.02
N MET A 118 -7.13 -1.14 3.23
CA MET A 118 -7.44 0.30 3.29
C MET A 118 -8.92 0.58 3.03
N ASN A 119 -9.52 -0.09 2.03
CA ASN A 119 -10.94 0.04 1.72
C ASN A 119 -11.81 -0.43 2.88
N VAL A 120 -11.54 -1.62 3.42
CA VAL A 120 -12.29 -2.20 4.55
C VAL A 120 -12.14 -1.35 5.82
N ALA A 121 -10.93 -0.90 6.11
CA ALA A 121 -10.65 -0.04 7.26
C ALA A 121 -11.37 1.30 7.19
N SER A 122 -11.58 1.80 5.97
CA SER A 122 -12.37 3.03 5.74
C SER A 122 -13.89 2.81 5.69
N GLY A 123 -14.37 1.57 5.90
CA GLY A 123 -15.81 1.23 5.90
C GLY A 123 -16.35 0.71 4.57
N GLY A 124 -15.49 0.44 3.59
CA GLY A 124 -15.85 -0.21 2.34
C GLY A 124 -16.01 -1.72 2.46
N THR A 125 -16.36 -2.37 1.35
CA THR A 125 -16.55 -3.83 1.26
C THR A 125 -15.78 -4.41 0.09
N LEU A 126 -15.64 -5.74 0.06
CA LEU A 126 -14.97 -6.48 -1.01
C LEU A 126 -15.94 -7.42 -1.72
N TYR A 127 -15.62 -7.73 -2.98
CA TYR A 127 -16.03 -8.98 -3.59
C TYR A 127 -15.20 -10.09 -2.94
N GLY A 128 -15.84 -11.06 -2.34
CA GLY A 128 -15.16 -12.19 -1.69
C GLY A 128 -14.57 -13.16 -2.69
N ASP A 129 -15.23 -13.29 -3.85
CA ASP A 129 -14.74 -14.06 -5.00
C ASP A 129 -15.25 -13.44 -6.31
N ILE A 130 -14.36 -12.74 -7.01
CA ILE A 130 -14.68 -12.06 -8.29
C ILE A 130 -15.29 -13.01 -9.31
N PRO A 131 -14.76 -14.23 -9.56
CA PRO A 131 -15.34 -15.14 -10.53
C PRO A 131 -16.79 -15.51 -10.26
N SER A 132 -17.15 -15.75 -9.01
CA SER A 132 -18.51 -16.13 -8.63
C SER A 132 -19.48 -14.96 -8.56
N GLU A 133 -19.01 -13.77 -8.17
CA GLU A 133 -19.88 -12.60 -7.97
C GLU A 133 -20.02 -11.71 -9.22
N ILE A 134 -18.99 -11.62 -10.07
CA ILE A 134 -18.96 -10.73 -11.25
C ILE A 134 -18.85 -11.54 -12.55
N GLY A 135 -18.23 -12.72 -12.50
CA GLY A 135 -17.96 -13.57 -13.65
C GLY A 135 -16.50 -13.62 -14.06
N THR A 136 -16.23 -14.32 -15.16
CA THR A 136 -14.89 -14.67 -15.64
C THR A 136 -14.47 -13.97 -16.92
N THR A 137 -15.14 -12.88 -17.29
CA THR A 137 -14.80 -12.09 -18.50
C THR A 137 -13.39 -11.52 -18.44
N VAL A 138 -12.96 -11.12 -17.23
CA VAL A 138 -11.58 -10.76 -16.95
C VAL A 138 -11.03 -11.76 -15.93
N ILE A 139 -9.93 -12.41 -16.29
CA ILE A 139 -9.28 -13.39 -15.40
C ILE A 139 -8.27 -12.64 -14.55
N HIS A 140 -8.41 -12.72 -13.23
CA HIS A 140 -7.51 -12.08 -12.26
C HIS A 140 -6.56 -13.07 -11.57
N ARG A 141 -6.83 -14.37 -11.67
CA ARG A 141 -6.00 -15.45 -11.09
C ARG A 141 -6.14 -16.72 -11.91
N ASN A 142 -5.02 -17.37 -12.23
CA ASN A 142 -4.94 -18.67 -12.87
C ASN A 142 -3.66 -19.38 -12.42
N ASN A 143 -3.38 -20.59 -12.95
CA ASN A 143 -2.17 -21.38 -12.62
C ASN A 143 -0.84 -20.78 -13.11
N GLY A 144 -0.85 -19.58 -13.69
CA GLY A 144 0.32 -18.85 -14.18
C GLY A 144 0.11 -17.35 -14.07
N GLU A 145 1.03 -16.60 -14.63
CA GLU A 145 0.93 -15.15 -14.70
C GLU A 145 -0.27 -14.75 -15.55
N VAL A 146 -1.09 -13.87 -15.02
CA VAL A 146 -2.26 -13.30 -15.68
C VAL A 146 -2.03 -11.81 -15.89
N ASN A 147 -2.22 -11.34 -17.12
CA ASN A 147 -2.13 -9.94 -17.45
C ASN A 147 -3.45 -9.46 -18.08
N HIS A 148 -3.94 -8.30 -17.65
CA HIS A 148 -5.11 -7.68 -18.27
C HIS A 148 -4.96 -6.16 -18.33
N LYS A 149 -5.81 -5.53 -19.16
CA LYS A 149 -5.87 -4.07 -19.27
C LYS A 149 -6.70 -3.49 -18.12
N ILE A 150 -6.23 -2.39 -17.57
CA ILE A 150 -7.06 -1.50 -16.76
C ILE A 150 -7.19 -0.15 -17.46
N VAL A 151 -8.31 0.51 -17.21
CA VAL A 151 -8.59 1.86 -17.71
C VAL A 151 -8.42 2.83 -16.55
N LEU A 152 -7.67 3.91 -16.76
CA LEU A 152 -7.49 4.95 -15.76
C LEU A 152 -8.69 5.88 -15.79
N VAL A 153 -9.47 5.91 -14.71
CA VAL A 153 -10.66 6.80 -14.57
C VAL A 153 -10.24 8.23 -14.29
N ASP A 154 -9.09 8.40 -13.62
CA ASP A 154 -8.47 9.70 -13.36
C ASP A 154 -7.03 9.69 -13.88
N THR A 155 -6.82 10.41 -14.98
CA THR A 155 -5.52 10.52 -15.64
C THR A 155 -4.65 11.65 -15.06
N SER A 156 -5.14 12.37 -14.06
CA SER A 156 -4.37 13.39 -13.33
C SER A 156 -3.48 12.81 -12.24
N SER A 157 -3.49 11.49 -12.07
CA SER A 157 -2.68 10.79 -11.07
C SER A 157 -1.19 11.05 -11.24
N LEU A 158 -0.51 11.38 -10.14
CA LEU A 158 0.95 11.54 -10.10
C LEU A 158 1.72 10.24 -10.34
N ILE A 159 1.03 9.08 -10.30
CA ILE A 159 1.64 7.74 -10.43
C ILE A 159 1.83 7.35 -11.90
N PHE A 160 0.98 7.86 -12.78
CA PHE A 160 0.98 7.49 -14.20
C PHE A 160 1.40 8.67 -15.10
N PRO A 161 2.11 8.40 -16.21
CA PRO A 161 2.45 9.44 -17.16
C PRO A 161 1.20 10.15 -17.72
N ASN A 162 1.27 11.47 -17.89
CA ASN A 162 0.19 12.25 -18.48
C ASN A 162 -0.20 11.69 -19.85
N GLY A 163 -1.52 11.56 -20.10
CA GLY A 163 -2.05 11.04 -21.37
C GLY A 163 -2.12 9.52 -21.45
N THR A 164 -1.79 8.81 -20.38
CA THR A 164 -2.04 7.36 -20.28
C THR A 164 -3.49 7.14 -19.88
N ASP A 165 -4.25 6.44 -20.70
CA ASP A 165 -5.65 6.08 -20.44
C ASP A 165 -5.84 4.59 -20.12
N THR A 166 -4.90 3.75 -20.58
CA THR A 166 -4.92 2.31 -20.36
C THR A 166 -3.53 1.78 -20.07
N ILE A 167 -3.41 0.82 -19.15
CA ILE A 167 -2.16 0.11 -18.88
C ILE A 167 -2.41 -1.40 -18.79
N MET A 168 -1.38 -2.19 -19.11
CA MET A 168 -1.36 -3.61 -18.81
C MET A 168 -0.83 -3.82 -17.40
N VAL A 169 -1.55 -4.61 -16.60
CA VAL A 169 -1.14 -4.98 -15.25
C VAL A 169 -1.12 -6.50 -15.10
N ASN A 170 -0.21 -7.00 -14.30
CA ASN A 170 -0.27 -8.38 -13.83
C ASN A 170 -1.34 -8.50 -12.73
N SER A 171 -1.91 -9.68 -12.60
CA SER A 171 -2.99 -9.96 -11.65
C SER A 171 -2.81 -11.31 -10.99
N TRP A 172 -3.00 -11.35 -9.67
CA TRP A 172 -2.93 -12.56 -8.86
C TRP A 172 -3.83 -12.45 -7.62
N HIS A 173 -5.12 -12.17 -7.85
CA HIS A 173 -6.10 -12.04 -6.77
C HIS A 173 -7.46 -12.56 -7.22
N HIS A 174 -8.31 -12.96 -6.29
CA HIS A 174 -9.70 -13.29 -6.55
C HIS A 174 -10.69 -12.42 -5.73
N GLN A 175 -10.19 -11.68 -4.76
CA GLN A 175 -10.96 -10.64 -4.06
C GLN A 175 -10.73 -9.28 -4.72
N GLY A 176 -11.71 -8.37 -4.63
CA GLY A 176 -11.61 -7.03 -5.18
C GLY A 176 -12.49 -6.02 -4.45
N LEU A 177 -12.27 -4.73 -4.69
CA LEU A 177 -13.09 -3.68 -4.09
C LEU A 177 -14.52 -3.73 -4.64
N LYS A 178 -15.53 -3.69 -3.75
CA LYS A 178 -16.96 -3.72 -4.09
C LYS A 178 -17.62 -2.38 -3.83
N ILE A 179 -17.55 -1.92 -2.59
CA ILE A 179 -18.05 -0.60 -2.19
C ILE A 179 -16.85 0.17 -1.64
N MET A 180 -16.62 1.33 -2.18
CA MET A 180 -15.64 2.28 -1.65
C MET A 180 -16.34 3.25 -0.70
N PRO A 181 -15.70 3.63 0.42
CA PRO A 181 -16.24 4.63 1.32
C PRO A 181 -16.32 6.00 0.62
N ASN A 182 -17.29 6.80 1.05
CA ASN A 182 -17.48 8.17 0.55
C ASN A 182 -16.42 9.12 1.10
#